data_7b4815ec0459accb32ade9c98b78792a
#
_entry.id   7b4815ec0459accb32ade9c98b78792a
#
_cell.length_a   1.000
_cell.length_b   1.000
_cell.length_c   1.000
_cell.angle_alpha   90.00
_cell.angle_beta   90.00
_cell.angle_gamma   90.00
#
_symmetry.space_group_name_H-M   'P 1'
#
loop_
_entity.id
_entity.type
_entity.pdbx_description
1 polymer ?
#
loop_
_entity_poly.entity_id
_entity_poly.type
_entity_poly.pdbx_seq_one_letter_code
_entity_poly.pdbx_strand_id
1 'polypeptide(L)'
;VRAHAGESGIIYCQSRKGVEQTTAYLVGEGVKALPYHAGLPPEERARNQEAFQRDDCDVVVATVAFGMGIDKPNVRFVIHRDMPKDIESWYQEIGRAGRDGLPSDCVLFYSWADVMTYDRFADRSEEDQVRERARAGSRALFNLVERGGCRHQALVRHFDEAIEGCGTSCDACSGETVEAQVAAALESERAAASPWRRSRGAAPSGAAAGGASRSALDAHDLDADDRALFDALRARRRELADEAGVPAYIVFGDRVLLEMVARRPQTRRELLQVPGVGEAKLDKYGDDFLEVIEDHA
;
A
#
# COMPACT_ATOMS: atom_id res chain seq x y z
N VAL A 1 -2.06 -2.75 -8.90
CA VAL A 1 -1.96 -4.00 -8.10
C VAL A 1 -0.75 -4.84 -8.52
N ARG A 2 -0.53 -5.10 -9.83
CA ARG A 2 0.64 -5.91 -10.27
C ARG A 2 1.99 -5.27 -9.91
N ALA A 3 2.10 -3.95 -9.96
CA ALA A 3 3.29 -3.23 -9.50
C ALA A 3 3.57 -3.44 -8.00
N HIS A 4 2.56 -3.83 -7.23
CA HIS A 4 2.61 -4.11 -5.80
C HIS A 4 2.39 -5.59 -5.50
N ALA A 5 2.93 -6.49 -6.31
CA ALA A 5 2.76 -7.93 -6.11
C ALA A 5 3.33 -8.37 -4.75
N GLY A 6 2.51 -9.05 -3.95
CA GLY A 6 2.86 -9.48 -2.59
C GLY A 6 2.87 -8.38 -1.53
N GLU A 7 2.42 -7.17 -1.86
CA GLU A 7 2.26 -6.06 -0.92
C GLU A 7 0.80 -5.88 -0.49
N SER A 8 0.61 -5.36 0.72
CA SER A 8 -0.73 -5.15 1.26
C SER A 8 -1.37 -3.90 0.68
N GLY A 9 -2.62 -4.03 0.21
CA GLY A 9 -3.37 -2.90 -0.34
C GLY A 9 -4.87 -2.95 -0.09
N ILE A 10 -5.51 -1.80 -0.24
CA ILE A 10 -6.96 -1.66 -0.10
C ILE A 10 -7.54 -1.08 -1.40
N ILE A 11 -8.61 -1.69 -1.89
CA ILE A 11 -9.36 -1.17 -3.05
C ILE A 11 -10.77 -0.80 -2.60
N TYR A 12 -11.13 0.46 -2.75
CA TYR A 12 -12.45 0.95 -2.43
C TYR A 12 -13.37 0.95 -3.64
N CYS A 13 -14.59 0.40 -3.45
CA CYS A 13 -15.68 0.42 -4.42
C CYS A 13 -16.92 1.08 -3.81
N GLN A 14 -17.70 1.77 -4.63
CA GLN A 14 -18.92 2.44 -4.20
C GLN A 14 -20.06 1.47 -3.83
N SER A 15 -20.07 0.26 -4.40
CA SER A 15 -21.15 -0.70 -4.24
C SER A 15 -20.66 -2.09 -3.82
N ARG A 16 -21.53 -2.84 -3.10
CA ARG A 16 -21.27 -4.25 -2.74
C ARG A 16 -21.02 -5.11 -3.98
N LYS A 17 -21.80 -4.92 -5.04
CA LYS A 17 -21.61 -5.62 -6.32
C LYS A 17 -20.24 -5.29 -6.94
N GLY A 18 -19.81 -4.04 -6.87
CA GLY A 18 -18.48 -3.63 -7.32
C GLY A 18 -17.38 -4.33 -6.54
N VAL A 19 -17.52 -4.47 -5.22
CA VAL A 19 -16.59 -5.22 -4.36
C VAL A 19 -16.49 -6.67 -4.83
N GLU A 20 -17.62 -7.38 -4.95
CA GLU A 20 -17.63 -8.77 -5.34
C GLU A 20 -17.03 -9.01 -6.73
N GLN A 21 -17.38 -8.17 -7.71
CA GLN A 21 -16.84 -8.26 -9.06
C GLN A 21 -15.34 -8.00 -9.11
N THR A 22 -14.86 -6.98 -8.40
CA THR A 22 -13.44 -6.63 -8.37
C THR A 22 -12.64 -7.71 -7.65
N THR A 23 -13.15 -8.24 -6.54
CA THR A 23 -12.51 -9.35 -5.82
C THR A 23 -12.40 -10.58 -6.72
N ALA A 24 -13.50 -10.99 -7.37
CA ALA A 24 -13.51 -12.15 -8.27
C ALA A 24 -12.53 -11.98 -9.44
N TYR A 25 -12.43 -10.77 -10.00
CA TYR A 25 -11.46 -10.45 -11.06
C TYR A 25 -10.02 -10.61 -10.55
N LEU A 26 -9.68 -10.01 -9.40
CA LEU A 26 -8.34 -10.08 -8.83
C LEU A 26 -7.92 -11.52 -8.47
N VAL A 27 -8.84 -12.30 -7.90
CA VAL A 27 -8.60 -13.72 -7.61
C VAL A 27 -8.38 -14.50 -8.92
N GLY A 28 -9.13 -14.22 -9.98
CA GLY A 28 -8.92 -14.79 -11.31
C GLY A 28 -7.55 -14.46 -11.92
N GLU A 29 -6.98 -13.31 -11.57
CA GLU A 29 -5.63 -12.88 -11.95
C GLU A 29 -4.52 -13.40 -10.99
N GLY A 30 -4.87 -14.24 -10.02
CA GLY A 30 -3.93 -14.85 -9.08
C GLY A 30 -3.56 -13.98 -7.87
N VAL A 31 -4.26 -12.85 -7.64
CA VAL A 31 -4.07 -12.00 -6.47
C VAL A 31 -4.84 -12.57 -5.28
N LYS A 32 -4.21 -12.66 -4.12
CA LYS A 32 -4.88 -13.05 -2.87
C LYS A 32 -5.76 -11.89 -2.37
N ALA A 33 -7.00 -11.82 -2.88
CA ALA A 33 -7.94 -10.76 -2.56
C ALA A 33 -9.16 -11.28 -1.80
N LEU A 34 -9.65 -10.49 -0.82
CA LEU A 34 -10.84 -10.78 -0.04
C LEU A 34 -11.83 -9.61 -0.08
N PRO A 35 -13.15 -9.89 -0.11
CA PRO A 35 -14.19 -8.85 -0.08
C PRO A 35 -14.46 -8.37 1.35
N TYR A 36 -14.86 -7.10 1.50
CA TYR A 36 -15.34 -6.56 2.77
C TYR A 36 -16.44 -5.53 2.56
N HIS A 37 -17.65 -5.86 2.96
CA HIS A 37 -18.80 -4.94 2.94
C HIS A 37 -19.90 -5.36 3.92
N ALA A 38 -20.80 -4.44 4.24
CA ALA A 38 -21.86 -4.65 5.23
C ALA A 38 -22.88 -5.75 4.84
N GLY A 39 -22.86 -6.24 3.61
CA GLY A 39 -23.71 -7.36 3.15
C GLY A 39 -23.15 -8.74 3.51
N LEU A 40 -21.88 -8.84 3.88
CA LEU A 40 -21.28 -10.10 4.35
C LEU A 40 -21.73 -10.41 5.79
N PRO A 41 -21.83 -11.71 6.16
CA PRO A 41 -22.02 -12.11 7.55
C PRO A 41 -20.96 -11.51 8.48
N PRO A 42 -21.30 -11.15 9.72
CA PRO A 42 -20.33 -10.56 10.66
C PRO A 42 -19.06 -11.42 10.88
N GLU A 43 -19.23 -12.73 10.93
CA GLU A 43 -18.14 -13.70 11.10
C GLU A 43 -17.20 -13.71 9.88
N GLU A 44 -17.74 -13.62 8.68
CA GLU A 44 -16.94 -13.55 7.46
C GLU A 44 -16.18 -12.24 7.37
N ARG A 45 -16.81 -11.12 7.74
CA ARG A 45 -16.13 -9.83 7.82
C ARG A 45 -14.97 -9.87 8.80
N ALA A 46 -15.18 -10.46 9.98
CA ALA A 46 -14.12 -10.59 10.99
C ALA A 46 -12.96 -11.45 10.48
N ARG A 47 -13.24 -12.60 9.86
CA ARG A 47 -12.21 -13.45 9.25
C ARG A 47 -11.42 -12.74 8.16
N ASN A 48 -12.11 -12.05 7.24
CA ASN A 48 -11.45 -11.35 6.14
C ASN A 48 -10.58 -10.19 6.65
N GLN A 49 -11.03 -9.49 7.69
CA GLN A 49 -10.26 -8.44 8.34
C GLN A 49 -9.02 -9.01 9.05
N GLU A 50 -9.17 -10.12 9.78
CA GLU A 50 -8.07 -10.79 10.46
C GLU A 50 -7.05 -11.33 9.45
N ALA A 51 -7.49 -11.96 8.36
CA ALA A 51 -6.64 -12.43 7.29
C ALA A 51 -5.79 -11.30 6.68
N PHE A 52 -6.39 -10.11 6.48
CA PHE A 52 -5.65 -8.95 6.01
C PHE A 52 -4.64 -8.44 7.03
N GLN A 53 -4.98 -8.41 8.30
CA GLN A 53 -4.06 -7.99 9.37
C GLN A 53 -2.87 -8.93 9.53
N ARG A 54 -3.06 -10.23 9.27
CA ARG A 54 -2.03 -11.27 9.36
C ARG A 54 -1.19 -11.46 8.10
N ASP A 55 -1.43 -10.68 7.05
CA ASP A 55 -0.82 -10.87 5.72
C ASP A 55 -1.23 -12.19 5.02
N ASP A 56 -2.38 -12.81 5.40
CA ASP A 56 -2.92 -13.99 4.73
C ASP A 56 -3.56 -13.68 3.39
N CYS A 57 -3.95 -12.43 3.19
CA CYS A 57 -4.31 -11.88 1.88
C CYS A 57 -3.56 -10.58 1.62
N ASP A 58 -3.30 -10.33 0.34
CA ASP A 58 -2.56 -9.14 -0.10
C ASP A 58 -3.51 -7.94 -0.25
N VAL A 59 -4.73 -8.17 -0.71
CA VAL A 59 -5.67 -7.10 -1.06
C VAL A 59 -7.02 -7.29 -0.39
N VAL A 60 -7.55 -6.24 0.23
CA VAL A 60 -8.95 -6.16 0.59
C VAL A 60 -9.68 -5.25 -0.37
N VAL A 61 -10.75 -5.76 -0.99
CA VAL A 61 -11.67 -4.96 -1.78
C VAL A 61 -12.88 -4.62 -0.92
N ALA A 62 -13.15 -3.34 -0.71
CA ALA A 62 -14.12 -2.92 0.30
C ALA A 62 -15.03 -1.78 -0.16
N THR A 63 -16.18 -1.66 0.52
CA THR A 63 -16.90 -0.38 0.58
C THR A 63 -16.35 0.47 1.73
N VAL A 64 -16.80 1.72 1.85
CA VAL A 64 -16.46 2.67 2.94
C VAL A 64 -16.60 2.08 4.37
N ALA A 65 -17.29 0.95 4.53
CA ALA A 65 -17.42 0.26 5.79
C ALA A 65 -16.09 -0.36 6.31
N PHE A 66 -15.09 -0.52 5.45
CA PHE A 66 -13.77 -1.02 5.81
C PHE A 66 -12.87 0.13 6.26
N GLY A 67 -12.86 0.38 7.53
CA GLY A 67 -12.05 1.49 7.98
C GLY A 67 -12.00 1.65 9.48
N MET A 68 -13.08 1.43 10.19
CA MET A 68 -13.08 1.51 11.64
C MET A 68 -12.35 0.29 12.22
N GLY A 69 -11.17 0.54 12.84
CA GLY A 69 -10.40 -0.51 13.53
C GLY A 69 -9.31 -1.19 12.69
N ILE A 70 -8.97 -0.68 11.48
CA ILE A 70 -7.81 -1.16 10.73
C ILE A 70 -6.62 -0.30 11.05
N ASP A 71 -5.69 -0.89 11.80
CA ASP A 71 -4.41 -0.28 12.14
C ASP A 71 -3.25 -1.16 11.62
N LYS A 72 -3.27 -1.42 10.29
CA LYS A 72 -2.19 -2.13 9.59
C LYS A 72 -1.21 -1.08 9.06
N PRO A 73 0.03 -1.05 9.57
CA PRO A 73 0.99 0.01 9.23
C PRO A 73 1.55 -0.13 7.81
N ASN A 74 1.67 -1.35 7.30
CA ASN A 74 2.35 -1.68 6.05
C ASN A 74 1.40 -1.76 4.82
N VAL A 75 0.38 -0.93 4.77
CA VAL A 75 -0.45 -0.79 3.55
C VAL A 75 0.33 0.02 2.52
N ARG A 76 0.68 -0.62 1.40
CA ARG A 76 1.50 0.01 0.35
C ARG A 76 0.71 0.72 -0.72
N PHE A 77 -0.58 0.39 -0.88
CA PHE A 77 -1.42 1.12 -1.82
C PHE A 77 -2.88 1.21 -1.38
N VAL A 78 -3.51 2.32 -1.74
CA VAL A 78 -4.96 2.52 -1.65
C VAL A 78 -5.47 2.92 -3.03
N ILE A 79 -6.36 2.12 -3.58
CA ILE A 79 -6.98 2.39 -4.89
C ILE A 79 -8.46 2.66 -4.69
N HIS A 80 -8.93 3.81 -5.14
CA HIS A 80 -10.35 4.10 -5.29
C HIS A 80 -10.77 3.76 -6.72
N ARG A 81 -11.43 2.61 -6.88
CA ARG A 81 -12.01 2.22 -8.17
C ARG A 81 -13.14 3.14 -8.59
N ASP A 82 -13.90 3.60 -7.63
CA ASP A 82 -14.99 4.54 -7.77
C ASP A 82 -14.73 5.73 -6.82
N MET A 83 -15.11 6.95 -7.22
CA MET A 83 -14.87 8.16 -6.43
C MET A 83 -15.53 8.08 -5.04
N PRO A 84 -14.86 8.49 -3.95
CA PRO A 84 -15.46 8.67 -2.62
C PRO A 84 -16.57 9.73 -2.62
N LYS A 85 -17.41 9.69 -1.60
CA LYS A 85 -18.58 10.62 -1.50
C LYS A 85 -18.20 12.08 -1.25
N ASP A 86 -17.07 12.33 -0.57
CA ASP A 86 -16.58 13.66 -0.18
C ASP A 86 -15.06 13.63 0.07
N ILE A 87 -14.47 14.80 0.26
CA ILE A 87 -13.04 15.00 0.48
C ILE A 87 -12.60 14.39 1.81
N GLU A 88 -13.40 14.50 2.86
CA GLU A 88 -13.11 13.97 4.18
C GLU A 88 -13.03 12.44 4.16
N SER A 89 -13.96 11.78 3.46
CA SER A 89 -13.93 10.33 3.28
C SER A 89 -12.68 9.90 2.50
N TRP A 90 -12.37 10.61 1.42
CA TRP A 90 -11.15 10.36 0.65
C TRP A 90 -9.90 10.48 1.52
N TYR A 91 -9.78 11.56 2.29
CA TYR A 91 -8.66 11.78 3.20
C TYR A 91 -8.50 10.65 4.22
N GLN A 92 -9.61 10.24 4.85
CA GLN A 92 -9.59 9.14 5.84
C GLN A 92 -9.21 7.79 5.21
N GLU A 93 -9.58 7.56 3.96
CA GLU A 93 -9.31 6.31 3.25
C GLU A 93 -7.86 6.24 2.76
N ILE A 94 -7.32 7.30 2.17
CA ILE A 94 -5.89 7.37 1.79
C ILE A 94 -4.96 7.39 3.01
N GLY A 95 -5.39 7.96 4.13
CA GLY A 95 -4.65 7.97 5.40
C GLY A 95 -4.41 6.60 6.03
N ARG A 96 -4.83 5.51 5.37
CA ARG A 96 -4.50 4.13 5.77
C ARG A 96 -3.20 3.64 5.18
N ALA A 97 -2.76 4.25 4.09
CA ALA A 97 -1.51 3.92 3.43
C ALA A 97 -0.31 4.49 4.18
N GLY A 98 0.81 3.77 4.20
CA GLY A 98 2.11 4.26 4.65
C GLY A 98 2.20 4.70 6.11
N ARG A 99 1.43 4.13 7.02
CA ARG A 99 1.48 4.49 8.45
C ARG A 99 2.81 4.18 9.14
N ASP A 100 3.62 3.34 8.54
CA ASP A 100 4.99 3.03 8.95
C ASP A 100 6.02 4.05 8.43
N GLY A 101 5.58 5.07 7.68
CA GLY A 101 6.41 6.12 7.09
C GLY A 101 7.14 5.69 5.83
N LEU A 102 6.82 4.52 5.26
CA LEU A 102 7.32 4.10 3.96
C LEU A 102 6.41 4.62 2.83
N PRO A 103 6.97 4.83 1.63
CA PRO A 103 6.21 5.22 0.46
C PRO A 103 5.02 4.31 0.18
N SER A 104 3.95 4.90 -0.30
CA SER A 104 2.74 4.19 -0.66
C SER A 104 1.95 4.97 -1.69
N ASP A 105 1.29 4.23 -2.60
CA ASP A 105 0.56 4.81 -3.71
C ASP A 105 -0.93 4.96 -3.39
N CYS A 106 -1.46 6.16 -3.64
CA CYS A 106 -2.87 6.44 -3.53
C CYS A 106 -3.42 6.81 -4.92
N VAL A 107 -4.23 5.92 -5.50
CA VAL A 107 -4.77 6.08 -6.85
C VAL A 107 -6.28 6.30 -6.77
N LEU A 108 -6.77 7.32 -7.47
CA LEU A 108 -8.19 7.62 -7.57
C LEU A 108 -8.64 7.56 -9.03
N PHE A 109 -9.51 6.60 -9.34
CA PHE A 109 -10.32 6.64 -10.55
C PHE A 109 -11.61 7.40 -10.25
N TYR A 110 -11.96 8.32 -11.12
CA TYR A 110 -13.14 9.16 -10.92
C TYR A 110 -13.81 9.52 -12.26
N SER A 111 -15.09 9.75 -12.18
CA SER A 111 -15.88 10.17 -13.32
C SER A 111 -17.07 11.02 -12.88
N TRP A 112 -17.65 11.80 -13.80
CA TRP A 112 -18.90 12.49 -13.51
C TRP A 112 -20.07 11.52 -13.22
N ALA A 113 -20.00 10.28 -13.72
CA ALA A 113 -20.99 9.25 -13.42
C ALA A 113 -21.03 8.88 -11.92
N ASP A 114 -19.90 8.99 -11.21
CA ASP A 114 -19.83 8.79 -9.77
C ASP A 114 -20.59 9.88 -9.02
N VAL A 115 -20.42 11.16 -9.43
CA VAL A 115 -21.18 12.29 -8.89
C VAL A 115 -22.68 12.07 -9.08
N MET A 116 -23.09 11.67 -10.29
CA MET A 116 -24.50 11.37 -10.58
C MET A 116 -25.05 10.20 -9.76
N THR A 117 -24.20 9.25 -9.40
CA THR A 117 -24.59 8.13 -8.54
C THR A 117 -24.81 8.61 -7.10
N TYR A 118 -23.95 9.47 -6.58
CA TYR A 118 -24.15 10.09 -5.27
C TYR A 118 -25.37 11.00 -5.24
N ASP A 119 -25.67 11.73 -6.30
CA ASP A 119 -26.92 12.49 -6.41
C ASP A 119 -28.16 11.60 -6.25
N ARG A 120 -28.18 10.42 -6.91
CA ARG A 120 -29.27 9.45 -6.77
C ARG A 120 -29.36 8.85 -5.35
N PHE A 121 -28.22 8.70 -4.67
CA PHE A 121 -28.24 8.27 -3.26
C PHE A 121 -28.75 9.38 -2.35
N ALA A 122 -28.36 10.61 -2.59
CA ALA A 122 -28.84 11.76 -1.86
C ALA A 122 -30.36 11.94 -2.00
N ASP A 123 -30.93 11.68 -3.18
CA ASP A 123 -32.38 11.78 -3.45
C ASP A 123 -33.25 10.84 -2.59
N ARG A 124 -32.64 9.82 -1.95
CA ARG A 124 -33.35 8.94 -1.02
C ARG A 124 -33.52 9.52 0.36
N SER A 125 -32.82 10.60 0.69
CA SER A 125 -33.00 11.30 1.96
C SER A 125 -34.23 12.20 1.92
N GLU A 126 -35.02 12.18 2.96
CA GLU A 126 -36.19 13.06 3.13
C GLU A 126 -35.79 14.48 3.55
N GLU A 127 -34.59 14.65 4.12
CA GLU A 127 -34.08 15.93 4.60
C GLU A 127 -33.35 16.71 3.53
N ASP A 128 -33.84 17.89 3.16
CA ASP A 128 -33.26 18.76 2.13
C ASP A 128 -31.80 19.13 2.43
N GLN A 129 -31.48 19.49 3.66
CA GLN A 129 -30.12 19.86 4.06
C GLN A 129 -29.13 18.70 3.91
N VAL A 130 -29.54 17.49 4.23
CA VAL A 130 -28.72 16.27 4.07
C VAL A 130 -28.45 16.00 2.58
N ARG A 131 -29.48 16.14 1.75
CA ARG A 131 -29.34 16.00 0.28
C ARG A 131 -28.38 17.02 -0.30
N GLU A 132 -28.54 18.29 0.04
CA GLU A 132 -27.69 19.36 -0.48
C GLU A 132 -26.23 19.18 -0.06
N ARG A 133 -25.99 18.81 1.21
CA ARG A 133 -24.66 18.55 1.73
C ARG A 133 -23.99 17.36 1.03
N ALA A 134 -24.71 16.27 0.81
CA ALA A 134 -24.19 15.10 0.10
C ALA A 134 -23.82 15.42 -1.35
N ARG A 135 -24.68 16.17 -2.06
CA ARG A 135 -24.41 16.63 -3.43
C ARG A 135 -23.23 17.61 -3.49
N ALA A 136 -23.12 18.52 -2.53
CA ALA A 136 -22.01 19.46 -2.46
C ALA A 136 -20.68 18.73 -2.22
N GLY A 137 -20.65 17.72 -1.35
CA GLY A 137 -19.46 16.94 -1.03
C GLY A 137 -18.87 16.23 -2.25
N SER A 138 -19.69 15.49 -3.01
CA SER A 138 -19.22 14.77 -4.20
C SER A 138 -18.72 15.70 -5.30
N ARG A 139 -19.41 16.84 -5.50
CA ARG A 139 -18.98 17.88 -6.45
C ARG A 139 -17.69 18.57 -6.01
N ALA A 140 -17.53 18.81 -4.69
CA ALA A 140 -16.31 19.42 -4.17
C ALA A 140 -15.09 18.52 -4.42
N LEU A 141 -15.19 17.23 -4.18
CA LEU A 141 -14.12 16.27 -4.47
C LEU A 141 -13.83 16.20 -5.97
N PHE A 142 -14.85 16.08 -6.82
CA PHE A 142 -14.68 16.07 -8.28
C PHE A 142 -13.95 17.33 -8.76
N ASN A 143 -14.39 18.51 -8.30
CA ASN A 143 -13.75 19.76 -8.66
C ASN A 143 -12.31 19.88 -8.14
N LEU A 144 -12.01 19.31 -6.96
CA LEU A 144 -10.67 19.31 -6.39
C LEU A 144 -9.71 18.53 -7.28
N VAL A 145 -10.12 17.35 -7.75
CA VAL A 145 -9.24 16.49 -8.58
C VAL A 145 -9.14 16.99 -10.02
N GLU A 146 -10.16 17.66 -10.56
CA GLU A 146 -10.15 18.25 -11.90
C GLU A 146 -9.31 19.53 -12.02
N ARG A 147 -9.22 20.32 -10.95
CA ARG A 147 -8.59 21.66 -11.02
C ARG A 147 -7.10 21.67 -11.32
N GLY A 148 -6.44 20.52 -11.26
CA GLY A 148 -4.99 20.47 -11.40
C GLY A 148 -4.24 21.07 -10.18
N GLY A 149 -2.91 21.16 -10.29
CA GLY A 149 -2.05 21.60 -9.18
C GLY A 149 -1.76 20.50 -8.17
N CYS A 150 -0.95 20.84 -7.16
CA CYS A 150 -0.53 19.89 -6.16
C CYS A 150 -1.72 19.28 -5.41
N ARG A 151 -1.85 17.93 -5.47
CA ARG A 151 -2.94 17.18 -4.80
C ARG A 151 -2.89 17.35 -3.29
N HIS A 152 -1.69 17.31 -2.71
CA HIS A 152 -1.51 17.49 -1.26
C HIS A 152 -1.90 18.90 -0.80
N GLN A 153 -1.49 19.95 -1.54
CA GLN A 153 -1.90 21.32 -1.20
C GLN A 153 -3.41 21.51 -1.31
N ALA A 154 -4.04 20.95 -2.34
CA ALA A 154 -5.48 21.06 -2.53
C ALA A 154 -6.25 20.38 -1.40
N LEU A 155 -5.78 19.19 -0.97
CA LEU A 155 -6.38 18.42 0.11
C LEU A 155 -6.22 19.12 1.46
N VAL A 156 -5.00 19.56 1.82
CA VAL A 156 -4.70 20.20 3.11
C VAL A 156 -5.43 21.55 3.24
N ARG A 157 -5.56 22.28 2.13
CA ARG A 157 -6.32 23.56 2.10
C ARG A 157 -7.80 23.36 2.44
N HIS A 158 -8.37 22.21 2.14
CA HIS A 158 -9.75 21.89 2.52
C HIS A 158 -9.95 21.86 4.05
N PHE A 159 -8.87 21.59 4.79
CA PHE A 159 -8.84 21.58 6.25
C PHE A 159 -8.29 22.88 6.86
N ASP A 160 -8.31 23.97 6.10
CA ASP A 160 -7.82 25.30 6.50
C ASP A 160 -6.32 25.33 6.85
N GLU A 161 -5.54 24.37 6.33
CA GLU A 161 -4.10 24.34 6.48
C GLU A 161 -3.38 24.71 5.17
N ALA A 162 -2.12 25.11 5.28
CA ALA A 162 -1.27 25.43 4.14
C ALA A 162 0.07 24.68 4.25
N ILE A 163 0.47 24.04 3.16
CA ILE A 163 1.77 23.38 3.02
C ILE A 163 2.45 23.88 1.74
N GLU A 164 3.77 23.73 1.66
CA GLU A 164 4.49 23.87 0.41
C GLU A 164 4.12 22.74 -0.57
N GLY A 165 4.48 22.88 -1.84
CA GLY A 165 4.26 21.83 -2.83
C GLY A 165 4.94 20.53 -2.42
N CYS A 166 4.33 19.40 -2.79
CA CYS A 166 4.81 18.06 -2.37
C CYS A 166 6.06 17.56 -3.14
N GLY A 167 6.73 18.43 -3.89
CA GLY A 167 7.86 18.02 -4.73
C GLY A 167 7.38 17.14 -5.89
N THR A 168 7.65 15.85 -5.84
CA THR A 168 7.26 14.86 -6.87
C THR A 168 6.27 13.82 -6.36
N SER A 169 5.70 14.00 -5.16
CA SER A 169 4.86 12.96 -4.52
C SER A 169 3.41 12.89 -5.05
N CYS A 170 3.03 13.67 -6.06
CA CYS A 170 1.74 13.52 -6.72
C CYS A 170 1.87 13.67 -8.24
N ASP A 171 0.91 13.10 -8.97
CA ASP A 171 0.81 13.13 -10.44
C ASP A 171 0.98 14.53 -11.03
N ALA A 172 0.32 15.52 -10.45
CA ALA A 172 0.37 16.90 -10.93
C ALA A 172 1.73 17.57 -10.73
N CYS A 173 2.51 17.16 -9.72
CA CYS A 173 3.84 17.71 -9.44
C CYS A 173 4.97 16.93 -10.15
N SER A 174 4.85 15.61 -10.24
CA SER A 174 5.80 14.76 -10.97
C SER A 174 5.63 14.84 -12.48
N GLY A 175 4.40 15.12 -12.93
CA GLY A 175 4.03 15.01 -14.34
C GLY A 175 3.83 13.56 -14.82
N GLU A 176 3.90 12.59 -13.91
CA GLU A 176 3.65 11.18 -14.21
C GLU A 176 2.17 10.86 -14.08
N THR A 177 1.61 10.27 -15.13
CA THR A 177 0.22 9.78 -15.09
C THR A 177 0.16 8.31 -14.69
N VAL A 178 -0.98 7.88 -14.14
CA VAL A 178 -1.23 6.46 -13.81
C VAL A 178 -1.06 5.56 -15.05
N GLU A 179 -1.47 6.06 -16.23
CA GLU A 179 -1.31 5.35 -17.51
C GLU A 179 0.17 5.13 -17.85
N ALA A 180 1.03 6.12 -17.61
CA ALA A 180 2.47 6.01 -17.84
C ALA A 180 3.09 4.99 -16.88
N GLN A 181 2.71 5.01 -15.60
CA GLN A 181 3.16 4.03 -14.61
C GLN A 181 2.72 2.60 -14.96
N VAL A 182 1.46 2.42 -15.38
CA VAL A 182 0.94 1.12 -15.82
C VAL A 182 1.68 0.64 -17.08
N ALA A 183 1.93 1.52 -18.05
CA ALA A 183 2.67 1.18 -19.25
C ALA A 183 4.10 0.71 -18.91
N ALA A 184 4.80 1.42 -18.05
CA ALA A 184 6.16 1.08 -17.60
C ALA A 184 6.17 -0.27 -16.85
N ALA A 185 5.20 -0.53 -15.97
CA ALA A 185 5.07 -1.80 -15.26
C ALA A 185 4.84 -2.98 -16.23
N LEU A 186 3.96 -2.82 -17.22
CA LEU A 186 3.70 -3.84 -18.25
C LEU A 186 4.91 -4.10 -19.14
N GLU A 187 5.70 -3.08 -19.47
CA GLU A 187 6.94 -3.23 -20.22
C GLU A 187 8.00 -3.98 -19.43
N SER A 188 8.12 -3.70 -18.13
CA SER A 188 9.02 -4.41 -17.21
C SER A 188 8.66 -5.90 -17.11
N GLU A 189 7.38 -6.23 -16.95
CA GLU A 189 6.90 -7.63 -16.94
C GLU A 189 7.22 -8.35 -18.27
N ARG A 190 6.99 -7.70 -19.41
CA ARG A 190 7.31 -8.26 -20.72
C ARG A 190 8.81 -8.49 -20.90
N ALA A 191 9.63 -7.57 -20.41
CA ALA A 191 11.09 -7.70 -20.46
C ALA A 191 11.58 -8.86 -19.57
N ALA A 192 10.99 -9.05 -18.39
CA ALA A 192 11.28 -10.16 -17.48
C ALA A 192 10.83 -11.52 -18.04
N ALA A 193 9.70 -11.55 -18.74
CA ALA A 193 9.16 -12.78 -19.36
C ALA A 193 9.88 -13.21 -20.64
N SER A 194 10.79 -12.38 -21.21
CA SER A 194 11.48 -12.67 -22.47
C SER A 194 12.57 -13.72 -22.30
N PRO A 195 12.51 -14.88 -23.00
CA PRO A 195 13.49 -15.98 -22.87
C PRO A 195 14.91 -15.62 -23.29
N TRP A 196 15.10 -14.55 -24.08
CA TRP A 196 16.37 -14.16 -24.67
C TRP A 196 17.37 -13.51 -23.71
N ARG A 197 16.96 -13.09 -22.51
CA ARG A 197 17.86 -12.48 -21.51
C ARG A 197 18.64 -13.47 -20.65
N ARG A 198 18.28 -14.76 -20.65
CA ARG A 198 18.98 -15.78 -19.84
C ARG A 198 20.33 -16.26 -20.39
N SER A 199 20.77 -15.79 -21.54
CA SER A 199 22.00 -16.29 -22.19
C SER A 199 23.15 -15.31 -22.34
N ARG A 200 23.11 -14.14 -21.73
CA ARG A 200 24.26 -13.23 -21.73
C ARG A 200 24.57 -12.78 -20.30
N GLY A 201 25.42 -13.57 -19.62
CA GLY A 201 26.13 -13.13 -18.45
C GLY A 201 27.03 -11.94 -18.83
N ALA A 202 26.67 -10.75 -18.42
CA ALA A 202 27.56 -9.60 -18.39
C ALA A 202 28.01 -9.43 -16.94
N ALA A 203 29.30 -9.66 -16.70
CA ALA A 203 29.95 -9.37 -15.44
C ALA A 203 29.83 -7.87 -15.13
N PRO A 204 29.55 -7.46 -13.89
CA PRO A 204 29.55 -6.05 -13.52
C PRO A 204 30.99 -5.57 -13.38
N SER A 205 31.35 -4.56 -14.16
CA SER A 205 32.58 -3.79 -13.93
C SER A 205 32.37 -2.93 -12.68
N GLY A 206 33.24 -3.12 -11.67
CA GLY A 206 33.22 -2.38 -10.43
C GLY A 206 33.41 -0.87 -10.63
N ALA A 207 32.63 -0.10 -9.92
CA ALA A 207 32.92 1.29 -9.62
C ALA A 207 32.75 1.49 -8.11
N ALA A 208 33.81 2.02 -7.52
CA ALA A 208 34.07 2.13 -6.11
C ALA A 208 33.10 3.06 -5.34
N ALA A 209 32.92 2.68 -4.11
CA ALA A 209 32.15 3.34 -3.07
C ALA A 209 32.55 4.79 -2.80
N GLY A 210 31.51 5.65 -2.72
CA GLY A 210 31.53 6.87 -1.96
C GLY A 210 30.44 6.78 -0.90
N GLY A 211 30.86 6.73 0.40
CA GLY A 211 29.91 6.67 1.51
C GLY A 211 29.11 7.96 1.63
N ALA A 212 27.87 7.90 1.17
CA ALA A 212 26.83 8.85 1.52
C ALA A 212 25.81 8.08 2.38
N SER A 213 25.45 8.67 3.51
CA SER A 213 24.36 8.20 4.37
C SER A 213 23.13 7.88 3.52
N ARG A 214 22.83 6.60 3.32
CA ARG A 214 21.63 6.16 2.61
C ARG A 214 20.44 6.43 3.51
N SER A 215 19.73 7.52 3.25
CA SER A 215 18.40 7.76 3.81
C SER A 215 17.42 6.73 3.21
N ALA A 216 16.66 6.09 4.10
CA ALA A 216 15.56 5.17 3.87
C ALA A 216 15.48 4.53 2.45
N LEU A 217 15.91 3.27 2.36
CA LEU A 217 15.70 2.45 1.16
C LEU A 217 14.20 2.22 0.97
N ASP A 218 13.70 2.53 -0.21
CA ASP A 218 12.36 2.14 -0.65
C ASP A 218 12.39 0.70 -1.14
N ALA A 219 11.36 -0.08 -0.83
CA ALA A 219 11.24 -1.46 -1.30
C ALA A 219 11.25 -1.56 -2.83
N HIS A 220 10.95 -0.48 -3.54
CA HIS A 220 10.99 -0.40 -5.01
C HIS A 220 12.40 -0.17 -5.57
N ASP A 221 13.31 0.36 -4.76
CA ASP A 221 14.70 0.67 -5.18
C ASP A 221 15.69 -0.46 -4.88
N LEU A 222 15.22 -1.61 -4.38
CA LEU A 222 16.04 -2.77 -4.07
C LEU A 222 16.53 -3.43 -5.36
N ASP A 223 17.82 -3.75 -5.42
CA ASP A 223 18.35 -4.62 -6.46
C ASP A 223 17.85 -6.08 -6.30
N ALA A 224 18.24 -6.99 -7.19
CA ALA A 224 17.72 -8.35 -7.19
C ALA A 224 18.09 -9.13 -5.92
N ASP A 225 19.31 -8.93 -5.40
CA ASP A 225 19.82 -9.64 -4.22
C ASP A 225 19.19 -9.07 -2.94
N ASP A 226 19.09 -7.76 -2.84
CA ASP A 226 18.42 -7.08 -1.73
C ASP A 226 16.92 -7.41 -1.68
N ARG A 227 16.28 -7.54 -2.84
CA ARG A 227 14.88 -7.97 -2.95
C ARG A 227 14.72 -9.43 -2.47
N ALA A 228 15.61 -10.34 -2.87
CA ALA A 228 15.56 -11.72 -2.44
C ALA A 228 15.71 -11.84 -0.90
N LEU A 229 16.65 -11.10 -0.32
CA LEU A 229 16.82 -11.03 1.13
C LEU A 229 15.59 -10.44 1.82
N PHE A 230 15.03 -9.35 1.29
CA PHE A 230 13.82 -8.75 1.86
C PHE A 230 12.63 -9.71 1.87
N ASP A 231 12.42 -10.43 0.78
CA ASP A 231 11.34 -11.41 0.67
C ASP A 231 11.56 -12.61 1.61
N ALA A 232 12.80 -13.06 1.80
CA ALA A 232 13.15 -14.11 2.76
C ALA A 232 12.90 -13.66 4.22
N LEU A 233 13.30 -12.43 4.58
CA LEU A 233 13.02 -11.84 5.89
C LEU A 233 11.51 -11.70 6.16
N ARG A 234 10.73 -11.32 5.14
CA ARG A 234 9.26 -11.26 5.23
C ARG A 234 8.66 -12.66 5.45
N ALA A 235 9.16 -13.66 4.74
CA ALA A 235 8.71 -15.04 4.90
C ALA A 235 8.98 -15.55 6.32
N ARG A 236 10.21 -15.36 6.83
CA ARG A 236 10.57 -15.75 8.21
C ARG A 236 9.76 -15.01 9.25
N ARG A 237 9.58 -13.70 9.08
CA ARG A 237 8.70 -12.90 9.94
C ARG A 237 7.30 -13.47 10.02
N ARG A 238 6.73 -13.90 8.89
CA ARG A 238 5.39 -14.47 8.84
C ARG A 238 5.31 -15.76 9.63
N GLU A 239 6.27 -16.69 9.44
CA GLU A 239 6.33 -17.93 10.20
C GLU A 239 6.34 -17.68 11.71
N LEU A 240 7.23 -16.79 12.18
CA LEU A 240 7.33 -16.41 13.59
C LEU A 240 6.08 -15.73 14.13
N ALA A 241 5.39 -14.94 13.30
CA ALA A 241 4.13 -14.29 13.65
C ALA A 241 3.00 -15.31 13.79
N ASP A 242 2.92 -16.29 12.88
CA ASP A 242 1.93 -17.37 12.91
C ASP A 242 2.14 -18.26 14.14
N GLU A 243 3.39 -18.63 14.46
CA GLU A 243 3.73 -19.37 15.67
C GLU A 243 3.35 -18.61 16.96
N ALA A 244 3.56 -17.30 16.97
CA ALA A 244 3.23 -16.43 18.10
C ALA A 244 1.75 -16.04 18.16
N GLY A 245 0.96 -16.32 17.12
CA GLY A 245 -0.45 -15.93 17.01
C GLY A 245 -0.67 -14.42 16.93
N VAL A 246 0.27 -13.67 16.36
CA VAL A 246 0.23 -12.19 16.24
C VAL A 246 0.34 -11.74 14.79
N PRO A 247 -0.12 -10.53 14.46
CA PRO A 247 0.14 -9.92 13.15
C PRO A 247 1.64 -9.78 12.86
N ALA A 248 2.05 -9.96 11.60
CA ALA A 248 3.45 -9.99 11.19
C ALA A 248 4.23 -8.70 11.57
N TYR A 249 3.60 -7.53 11.46
CA TYR A 249 4.23 -6.26 11.82
C TYR A 249 4.55 -6.11 13.33
N ILE A 250 3.96 -6.94 14.19
CA ILE A 250 4.27 -6.97 15.64
C ILE A 250 5.66 -7.57 15.85
N VAL A 251 6.09 -8.54 15.05
CA VAL A 251 7.44 -9.09 15.06
C VAL A 251 8.42 -7.98 14.64
N PHE A 252 8.37 -7.58 13.38
CA PHE A 252 9.08 -6.41 12.86
C PHE A 252 8.25 -5.74 11.75
N GLY A 253 8.23 -4.40 11.71
CA GLY A 253 7.65 -3.65 10.60
C GLY A 253 8.54 -3.72 9.34
N ASP A 254 7.96 -3.48 8.16
CA ASP A 254 8.69 -3.52 6.88
C ASP A 254 9.91 -2.59 6.87
N ARG A 255 9.80 -1.40 7.49
CA ARG A 255 10.92 -0.47 7.65
C ARG A 255 12.12 -1.08 8.37
N VAL A 256 11.88 -1.90 9.41
CA VAL A 256 12.94 -2.58 10.15
C VAL A 256 13.61 -3.64 9.27
N LEU A 257 12.84 -4.38 8.47
CA LEU A 257 13.37 -5.35 7.52
C LEU A 257 14.21 -4.67 6.43
N LEU A 258 13.78 -3.53 5.91
CA LEU A 258 14.58 -2.74 4.96
C LEU A 258 15.91 -2.26 5.56
N GLU A 259 15.91 -1.83 6.81
CA GLU A 259 17.14 -1.48 7.53
C GLU A 259 18.05 -2.71 7.74
N MET A 260 17.48 -3.90 7.96
CA MET A 260 18.26 -5.16 8.02
C MET A 260 18.89 -5.47 6.66
N VAL A 261 18.14 -5.34 5.55
CA VAL A 261 18.66 -5.51 4.19
C VAL A 261 19.82 -4.53 3.92
N ALA A 262 19.64 -3.26 4.25
CA ALA A 262 20.64 -2.22 4.01
C ALA A 262 21.93 -2.42 4.80
N ARG A 263 21.82 -2.92 6.03
CA ARG A 263 22.96 -3.03 6.97
C ARG A 263 23.58 -4.41 7.00
N ARG A 264 22.85 -5.45 6.61
CA ARG A 264 23.24 -6.86 6.64
C ARG A 264 23.97 -7.26 7.93
N PRO A 265 23.34 -7.08 9.12
CA PRO A 265 23.99 -7.35 10.41
C PRO A 265 24.35 -8.84 10.50
N GLN A 266 25.59 -9.12 10.95
CA GLN A 266 26.11 -10.48 11.10
C GLN A 266 26.13 -10.95 12.56
N THR A 267 25.89 -10.04 13.50
CA THR A 267 25.95 -10.34 14.93
C THR A 267 24.73 -9.74 15.65
N ARG A 268 24.34 -10.33 16.79
CA ARG A 268 23.29 -9.79 17.66
C ARG A 268 23.56 -8.32 18.06
N ARG A 269 24.82 -7.96 18.23
CA ARG A 269 25.22 -6.59 18.55
C ARG A 269 24.95 -5.62 17.40
N GLU A 270 25.22 -6.03 16.18
CA GLU A 270 24.94 -5.21 14.98
C GLU A 270 23.42 -5.16 14.72
N LEU A 271 22.72 -6.28 14.93
CA LEU A 271 21.27 -6.33 14.79
C LEU A 271 20.56 -5.39 15.79
N LEU A 272 21.09 -5.28 17.03
CA LEU A 272 20.59 -4.31 18.02
C LEU A 272 20.77 -2.84 17.58
N GLN A 273 21.70 -2.54 16.68
CA GLN A 273 21.90 -1.19 16.14
C GLN A 273 20.93 -0.83 15.00
N VAL A 274 20.16 -1.81 14.52
CA VAL A 274 19.13 -1.58 13.52
C VAL A 274 17.96 -0.79 14.16
N PRO A 275 17.58 0.38 13.62
CA PRO A 275 16.47 1.16 14.15
C PRO A 275 15.18 0.34 14.21
N GLY A 276 14.56 0.27 15.39
CA GLY A 276 13.35 -0.50 15.63
C GLY A 276 13.57 -1.93 16.15
N VAL A 277 14.84 -2.34 16.33
CA VAL A 277 15.20 -3.58 17.04
C VAL A 277 15.55 -3.22 18.48
N GLY A 278 14.70 -3.62 19.43
CA GLY A 278 14.95 -3.50 20.86
C GLY A 278 15.41 -4.82 21.46
N GLU A 279 16.01 -4.80 22.65
CA GLU A 279 16.53 -5.98 23.35
C GLU A 279 15.52 -7.13 23.43
N ALA A 280 14.27 -6.84 23.82
CA ALA A 280 13.23 -7.86 23.94
C ALA A 280 12.91 -8.58 22.60
N LYS A 281 12.94 -7.86 21.47
CA LYS A 281 12.74 -8.44 20.15
C LYS A 281 13.99 -9.17 19.66
N LEU A 282 15.18 -8.65 19.97
CA LEU A 282 16.44 -9.31 19.70
C LEU A 282 16.52 -10.66 20.42
N ASP A 283 16.14 -10.70 21.70
CA ASP A 283 16.18 -11.96 22.47
C ASP A 283 15.18 -13.01 21.96
N LYS A 284 14.04 -12.53 21.46
CA LYS A 284 12.97 -13.43 21.02
C LYS A 284 13.12 -13.91 19.57
N TYR A 285 13.61 -13.06 18.69
CA TYR A 285 13.58 -13.29 17.23
C TYR A 285 14.94 -13.08 16.56
N GLY A 286 15.96 -12.55 17.29
CA GLY A 286 17.19 -12.08 16.67
C GLY A 286 17.97 -13.15 15.93
N ASP A 287 18.04 -14.35 16.49
CA ASP A 287 18.81 -15.44 15.89
C ASP A 287 18.19 -15.94 14.58
N ASP A 288 16.85 -15.99 14.50
CA ASP A 288 16.11 -16.35 13.31
C ASP A 288 16.37 -15.40 12.13
N PHE A 289 16.44 -14.09 12.41
CA PHE A 289 16.72 -13.09 11.38
C PHE A 289 18.19 -13.06 10.97
N LEU A 290 19.13 -13.30 11.90
CA LEU A 290 20.55 -13.42 11.58
C LEU A 290 20.83 -14.61 10.68
N GLU A 291 20.19 -15.76 10.92
CA GLU A 291 20.30 -16.96 10.08
C GLU A 291 19.86 -16.66 8.63
N VAL A 292 18.71 -16.00 8.45
CA VAL A 292 18.24 -15.59 7.11
C VAL A 292 19.22 -14.63 6.42
N ILE A 293 19.82 -13.69 7.15
CA ILE A 293 20.79 -12.75 6.59
C ILE A 293 22.09 -13.46 6.20
N GLU A 294 22.54 -14.43 7.01
CA GLU A 294 23.74 -15.24 6.73
C GLU A 294 23.56 -16.08 5.47
N ASP A 295 22.40 -16.69 5.28
CA ASP A 295 22.07 -17.52 4.11
C ASP A 295 22.04 -16.71 2.79
N HIS A 296 21.93 -15.38 2.88
CA HIS A 296 21.88 -14.45 1.73
C HIS A 296 23.12 -13.53 1.66
N ALA A 297 24.21 -13.85 2.36
CA ALA A 297 25.43 -13.04 2.45
C ALA A 297 26.43 -13.27 1.29
#